data_4f5825f41d7c4d27aefe8861b6c635c7
#
_entry.id   4f5825f41d7c4d27aefe8861b6c635c7
#
_cell.length_a   1.000
_cell.length_b   1.000
_cell.length_c   1.000
_cell.angle_alpha   90.00
_cell.angle_beta   90.00
_cell.angle_gamma   90.00
#
_symmetry.space_group_name_H-M   'P 1'
#
loop_
_entity.id
_entity.type
_entity.pdbx_description
1 polymer ?
#
loop_
_entity_poly.entity_id
_entity_poly.type
_entity_poly.pdbx_seq_one_letter_code
_entity_poly.pdbx_strand_id
1 'polypeptide(L)'
;MAPFSRDLDNFWYKLSRIVLTEASPNMYLRRLRWASEVLRDLEDSGYNVDSINHKLILRICNGIYIEESNGLLYLESFFVSFLEELGIDLSTNVSLTESFTSFFDSSKKRIERIKNDGNDFIEHIDSFKKVFQQKEGTTISTIHGVKGAEFDTVIAFGLLEGYVPHFMDANGVESAKRLLYVIGSRARKNLHLISETGRKNRQNQLYYPTNVLSQVVHQYDEI
;
A
#
# COMPACT_ATOMS: atom_id res chain seq x y z
N MET A 1 2.36 9.51 4.71
CA MET A 1 1.24 8.96 5.51
C MET A 1 -0.05 9.22 4.76
N ALA A 2 -1.07 8.34 4.79
CA ALA A 2 -2.32 8.59 4.08
C ALA A 2 -3.18 9.63 4.85
N PRO A 3 -3.75 10.64 4.16
CA PRO A 3 -4.57 11.68 4.80
C PRO A 3 -5.97 11.21 5.19
N PHE A 4 -6.46 10.10 4.64
CA PHE A 4 -7.81 9.59 4.88
C PHE A 4 -7.79 8.22 5.57
N SER A 5 -8.96 7.80 6.07
CA SER A 5 -9.16 6.49 6.69
C SER A 5 -8.79 5.36 5.73
N ARG A 6 -8.10 4.33 6.23
CA ARG A 6 -7.69 3.14 5.46
C ARG A 6 -8.34 1.87 6.01
N ASP A 7 -9.58 1.98 6.39
CA ASP A 7 -10.39 0.83 6.73
C ASP A 7 -10.71 0.05 5.45
N LEU A 8 -10.13 -1.14 5.31
CA LEU A 8 -10.21 -1.96 4.09
C LEU A 8 -11.62 -2.50 3.84
N ASP A 9 -12.43 -2.59 4.87
CA ASP A 9 -13.80 -3.10 4.79
C ASP A 9 -14.81 -1.98 4.49
N ASN A 10 -14.41 -0.72 4.67
CA ASN A 10 -15.25 0.44 4.42
C ASN A 10 -15.47 0.67 2.92
N PHE A 11 -16.74 0.71 2.49
CA PHE A 11 -17.15 0.96 1.10
C PHE A 11 -16.51 2.22 0.50
N TRP A 12 -16.51 3.32 1.22
CA TRP A 12 -16.00 4.62 0.76
C TRP A 12 -14.49 4.63 0.60
N TYR A 13 -13.78 3.88 1.44
CA TYR A 13 -12.35 3.65 1.21
C TYR A 13 -12.11 2.81 -0.07
N LYS A 14 -12.90 1.77 -0.32
CA LYS A 14 -12.79 0.96 -1.53
C LYS A 14 -13.04 1.81 -2.79
N LEU A 15 -14.04 2.68 -2.76
CA LEU A 15 -14.33 3.61 -3.85
C LEU A 15 -13.22 4.66 -4.02
N SER A 16 -12.68 5.19 -2.92
CA SER A 16 -11.53 6.12 -2.93
C SER A 16 -10.32 5.55 -3.68
N ARG A 17 -10.02 4.26 -3.54
CA ARG A 17 -8.91 3.62 -4.27
C ARG A 17 -9.07 3.74 -5.78
N ILE A 18 -10.29 3.64 -6.28
CA ILE A 18 -10.58 3.72 -7.72
C ILE A 18 -10.38 5.14 -8.22
N VAL A 19 -10.99 6.12 -7.56
CA VAL A 19 -10.99 7.51 -8.05
C VAL A 19 -9.65 8.22 -7.87
N LEU A 20 -8.93 7.91 -6.79
CA LEU A 20 -7.62 8.52 -6.50
C LEU A 20 -6.47 7.85 -7.27
N THR A 21 -6.72 6.72 -7.94
CA THR A 21 -5.73 6.04 -8.77
C THR A 21 -5.90 6.46 -10.22
N GLU A 22 -4.80 6.88 -10.84
CA GLU A 22 -4.78 7.27 -12.24
C GLU A 22 -5.31 6.14 -13.15
N ALA A 23 -6.16 6.54 -14.11
CA ALA A 23 -6.70 5.63 -15.12
C ALA A 23 -5.64 5.37 -16.19
N SER A 24 -4.79 4.38 -15.96
CA SER A 24 -3.74 3.94 -16.90
C SER A 24 -3.89 2.46 -17.26
N PRO A 25 -3.34 2.02 -18.41
CA PRO A 25 -3.37 0.60 -18.79
C PRO A 25 -2.78 -0.32 -17.72
N ASN A 26 -1.71 0.09 -17.06
CA ASN A 26 -1.02 -0.66 -16.01
C ASN A 26 -1.88 -0.84 -14.75
N MET A 27 -2.80 0.08 -14.50
CA MET A 27 -3.69 0.05 -13.33
C MET A 27 -5.07 -0.52 -13.65
N TYR A 28 -5.38 -0.81 -14.91
CA TYR A 28 -6.72 -1.24 -15.34
C TYR A 28 -7.23 -2.48 -14.60
N LEU A 29 -6.45 -3.57 -14.59
CA LEU A 29 -6.87 -4.82 -13.94
C LEU A 29 -7.02 -4.66 -12.42
N ARG A 30 -6.18 -3.84 -11.80
CA ARG A 30 -6.27 -3.54 -10.36
C ARG A 30 -7.52 -2.74 -10.04
N ARG A 31 -7.80 -1.69 -10.80
CA ARG A 31 -9.00 -0.86 -10.64
C ARG A 31 -10.27 -1.69 -10.93
N LEU A 32 -10.22 -2.60 -11.91
CA LEU A 32 -11.33 -3.50 -12.21
C LEU A 32 -11.67 -4.43 -11.04
N ARG A 33 -10.65 -4.97 -10.35
CA ARG A 33 -10.84 -5.77 -9.14
C ARG A 33 -11.51 -4.96 -8.03
N TRP A 34 -11.04 -3.74 -7.80
CA TRP A 34 -11.66 -2.86 -6.81
C TRP A 34 -13.10 -2.48 -7.16
N ALA A 35 -13.39 -2.28 -8.43
CA ALA A 35 -14.77 -2.06 -8.89
C ALA A 35 -15.68 -3.28 -8.62
N SER A 36 -15.13 -4.50 -8.72
CA SER A 36 -15.86 -5.73 -8.36
C SER A 36 -16.12 -5.82 -6.85
N GLU A 37 -15.18 -5.31 -6.01
CA GLU A 37 -15.39 -5.23 -4.55
C GLU A 37 -16.51 -4.21 -4.22
N VAL A 38 -16.48 -3.03 -4.85
CA VAL A 38 -17.54 -2.00 -4.70
C VAL A 38 -18.91 -2.53 -5.13
N LEU A 39 -18.97 -3.25 -6.25
CA LEU A 39 -20.20 -3.85 -6.74
C LEU A 39 -20.79 -4.84 -5.73
N ARG A 40 -19.95 -5.71 -5.17
CA ARG A 40 -20.37 -6.68 -4.14
C ARG A 40 -20.91 -5.97 -2.89
N ASP A 41 -20.22 -4.93 -2.43
CA ASP A 41 -20.67 -4.17 -1.25
C ASP A 41 -22.03 -3.49 -1.48
N LEU A 42 -22.33 -3.04 -2.72
CA LEU A 42 -23.65 -2.52 -3.08
C LEU A 42 -24.71 -3.62 -3.02
N GLU A 43 -24.42 -4.80 -3.58
CA GLU A 43 -25.29 -5.97 -3.53
C GLU A 43 -25.56 -6.41 -2.08
N ASP A 44 -24.50 -6.54 -1.28
CA ASP A 44 -24.58 -6.89 0.15
C ASP A 44 -25.37 -5.85 0.97
N SER A 45 -25.37 -4.60 0.50
CA SER A 45 -26.16 -3.50 1.09
C SER A 45 -27.61 -3.48 0.63
N GLY A 46 -28.03 -4.45 -0.20
CA GLY A 46 -29.41 -4.63 -0.63
C GLY A 46 -29.84 -3.81 -1.85
N TYR A 47 -28.89 -3.20 -2.57
CA TYR A 47 -29.21 -2.53 -3.83
C TYR A 47 -29.34 -3.53 -4.99
N ASN A 48 -30.27 -3.27 -5.92
CA ASN A 48 -30.37 -4.04 -7.14
C ASN A 48 -29.22 -3.68 -8.08
N VAL A 49 -28.33 -4.63 -8.33
CA VAL A 49 -27.15 -4.47 -9.18
C VAL A 49 -27.27 -5.23 -10.52
N ASP A 50 -28.42 -5.74 -10.89
CA ASP A 50 -28.62 -6.56 -12.10
C ASP A 50 -28.16 -5.86 -13.39
N SER A 51 -28.35 -4.53 -13.47
CA SER A 51 -27.91 -3.70 -14.61
C SER A 51 -26.50 -3.12 -14.43
N ILE A 52 -25.86 -3.32 -13.29
CA ILE A 52 -24.57 -2.73 -12.92
C ILE A 52 -23.48 -3.81 -13.02
N ASN A 53 -22.37 -3.49 -13.66
CA ASN A 53 -21.19 -4.35 -13.67
C ASN A 53 -19.93 -3.52 -13.37
N HIS A 54 -18.86 -4.22 -13.04
CA HIS A 54 -17.59 -3.58 -12.67
C HIS A 54 -17.01 -2.65 -13.76
N LYS A 55 -17.31 -2.89 -15.05
CA LYS A 55 -16.89 -2.00 -16.15
C LYS A 55 -17.71 -0.72 -16.16
N LEU A 56 -19.00 -0.80 -15.84
CA LEU A 56 -19.87 0.37 -15.70
C LEU A 56 -19.40 1.23 -14.53
N ILE A 57 -19.09 0.63 -13.38
CA ILE A 57 -18.51 1.35 -12.23
C ILE A 57 -17.24 2.10 -12.63
N LEU A 58 -16.31 1.46 -13.35
CA LEU A 58 -15.11 2.15 -13.83
C LEU A 58 -15.42 3.28 -14.82
N ARG A 59 -16.40 3.10 -15.69
CA ARG A 59 -16.83 4.13 -16.65
C ARG A 59 -17.36 5.35 -15.91
N ILE A 60 -18.25 5.15 -14.94
CA ILE A 60 -18.78 6.22 -14.09
C ILE A 60 -17.64 6.91 -13.35
N CYS A 61 -16.77 6.17 -12.67
CA CYS A 61 -15.64 6.75 -11.97
C CYS A 61 -14.69 7.56 -12.86
N ASN A 62 -14.56 7.22 -14.13
CA ASN A 62 -13.73 7.95 -15.09
C ASN A 62 -14.46 9.14 -15.74
N GLY A 63 -15.80 9.15 -15.72
CA GLY A 63 -16.62 10.20 -16.31
C GLY A 63 -16.93 11.36 -15.39
N ILE A 64 -16.89 11.14 -14.07
CA ILE A 64 -17.14 12.19 -13.08
C ILE A 64 -15.94 13.14 -13.02
N TYR A 65 -16.21 14.41 -13.26
CA TYR A 65 -15.22 15.49 -13.15
C TYR A 65 -15.56 16.38 -11.96
N ILE A 66 -14.62 16.53 -11.04
CA ILE A 66 -14.74 17.38 -9.84
C ILE A 66 -13.59 18.38 -9.84
N GLU A 67 -13.94 19.65 -9.77
CA GLU A 67 -12.98 20.77 -9.68
C GLU A 67 -12.90 21.20 -8.20
N GLU A 68 -12.08 20.47 -7.42
CA GLU A 68 -11.89 20.71 -6.00
C GLU A 68 -10.45 20.41 -5.60
N SER A 69 -9.84 21.33 -4.87
CA SER A 69 -8.45 21.21 -4.40
C SER A 69 -8.31 20.53 -3.05
N ASN A 70 -9.34 20.59 -2.21
CA ASN A 70 -9.38 19.91 -0.93
C ASN A 70 -9.75 18.43 -1.14
N GLY A 71 -8.91 17.52 -0.69
CA GLY A 71 -9.08 16.09 -0.92
C GLY A 71 -10.32 15.48 -0.28
N LEU A 72 -10.77 15.94 0.90
CA LEU A 72 -12.00 15.43 1.49
C LEU A 72 -13.24 15.95 0.78
N LEU A 73 -13.28 17.24 0.45
CA LEU A 73 -14.37 17.83 -0.32
C LEU A 73 -14.46 17.21 -1.72
N TYR A 74 -13.30 16.95 -2.34
CA TYR A 74 -13.24 16.21 -3.60
C TYR A 74 -13.89 14.83 -3.50
N LEU A 75 -13.53 14.05 -2.48
CA LEU A 75 -14.11 12.72 -2.28
C LEU A 75 -15.60 12.79 -1.95
N GLU A 76 -16.04 13.75 -1.14
CA GLU A 76 -17.44 13.92 -0.80
C GLU A 76 -18.29 14.21 -2.04
N SER A 77 -17.88 15.20 -2.85
CA SER A 77 -18.55 15.55 -4.10
C SER A 77 -18.55 14.39 -5.09
N PHE A 78 -17.43 13.68 -5.18
CA PHE A 78 -17.31 12.51 -6.06
C PHE A 78 -18.27 11.39 -5.62
N PHE A 79 -18.36 11.11 -4.32
CA PHE A 79 -19.22 10.03 -3.81
C PHE A 79 -20.71 10.34 -4.05
N VAL A 80 -21.10 11.58 -3.86
CA VAL A 80 -22.47 12.04 -4.17
C VAL A 80 -22.76 11.82 -5.66
N SER A 81 -21.92 12.36 -6.55
CA SER A 81 -22.10 12.20 -7.99
C SER A 81 -22.07 10.73 -8.44
N PHE A 82 -21.24 9.90 -7.81
CA PHE A 82 -21.21 8.46 -8.12
C PHE A 82 -22.51 7.75 -7.77
N LEU A 83 -23.12 8.07 -6.62
CA LEU A 83 -24.40 7.50 -6.22
C LEU A 83 -25.55 8.02 -7.11
N GLU A 84 -25.54 9.31 -7.48
CA GLU A 84 -26.50 9.90 -8.40
C GLU A 84 -26.48 9.21 -9.76
N GLU A 85 -25.30 8.97 -10.34
CA GLU A 85 -25.14 8.24 -11.61
C GLU A 85 -25.65 6.79 -11.55
N LEU A 86 -25.67 6.18 -10.36
CA LEU A 86 -26.23 4.85 -10.14
C LEU A 86 -27.72 4.89 -9.74
N GLY A 87 -28.30 6.07 -9.52
CA GLY A 87 -29.67 6.23 -9.02
C GLY A 87 -29.86 5.73 -7.59
N ILE A 88 -28.80 5.78 -6.77
CA ILE A 88 -28.78 5.29 -5.39
C ILE A 88 -28.98 6.47 -4.43
N ASP A 89 -30.01 6.40 -3.60
CA ASP A 89 -30.23 7.33 -2.49
C ASP A 89 -29.56 6.81 -1.21
N LEU A 90 -28.52 7.49 -0.77
CA LEU A 90 -27.78 7.14 0.43
C LEU A 90 -28.64 7.14 1.69
N SER A 91 -29.66 8.04 1.75
CA SER A 91 -30.55 8.18 2.92
C SER A 91 -31.37 6.93 3.20
N THR A 92 -31.55 6.08 2.20
CA THR A 92 -32.34 4.83 2.32
C THR A 92 -31.55 3.69 2.97
N ASN A 93 -30.22 3.82 3.12
CA ASN A 93 -29.36 2.78 3.67
C ASN A 93 -28.57 3.27 4.89
N VAL A 94 -29.00 2.85 6.07
CA VAL A 94 -28.40 3.25 7.33
C VAL A 94 -26.92 2.82 7.41
N SER A 95 -26.60 1.60 7.02
CA SER A 95 -25.22 1.07 7.10
C SER A 95 -24.25 1.85 6.21
N LEU A 96 -24.64 2.17 4.97
CA LEU A 96 -23.82 2.99 4.08
C LEU A 96 -23.67 4.42 4.60
N THR A 97 -24.71 5.00 5.19
CA THR A 97 -24.67 6.33 5.81
C THR A 97 -23.75 6.37 7.02
N GLU A 98 -23.83 5.37 7.90
CA GLU A 98 -22.93 5.25 9.05
C GLU A 98 -21.47 5.06 8.63
N SER A 99 -21.21 4.21 7.64
CA SER A 99 -19.86 4.01 7.11
C SER A 99 -19.31 5.25 6.40
N PHE A 100 -20.17 6.07 5.75
CA PHE A 100 -19.82 7.37 5.18
C PHE A 100 -19.35 8.34 6.29
N THR A 101 -20.17 8.51 7.30
CA THR A 101 -19.85 9.37 8.44
C THR A 101 -18.54 8.93 9.12
N SER A 102 -18.40 7.64 9.38
CA SER A 102 -17.20 7.07 9.99
C SER A 102 -15.95 7.31 9.15
N PHE A 103 -16.03 7.17 7.80
CA PHE A 103 -14.92 7.44 6.90
C PHE A 103 -14.47 8.89 6.98
N PHE A 104 -15.39 9.86 6.91
CA PHE A 104 -15.06 11.28 6.93
C PHE A 104 -14.57 11.75 8.29
N ASP A 105 -15.19 11.32 9.39
CA ASP A 105 -14.76 11.68 10.74
C ASP A 105 -13.38 11.14 11.08
N SER A 106 -13.11 9.90 10.72
CA SER A 106 -11.80 9.29 10.90
C SER A 106 -10.74 9.99 10.05
N SER A 107 -11.10 10.41 8.83
CA SER A 107 -10.21 11.13 7.92
C SER A 107 -9.90 12.53 8.44
N LYS A 108 -10.89 13.29 8.92
CA LYS A 108 -10.71 14.62 9.53
C LYS A 108 -9.75 14.56 10.71
N LYS A 109 -9.98 13.65 11.67
CA LYS A 109 -9.09 13.45 12.83
C LYS A 109 -7.66 13.11 12.42
N ARG A 110 -7.51 12.35 11.34
CA ARG A 110 -6.19 11.97 10.82
C ARG A 110 -5.47 13.14 10.17
N ILE A 111 -6.16 13.96 9.40
CA ILE A 111 -5.63 15.18 8.79
C ILE A 111 -5.18 16.16 9.88
N GLU A 112 -6.02 16.42 10.89
CA GLU A 112 -5.67 17.28 12.01
C GLU A 112 -4.38 16.85 12.70
N ARG A 113 -4.23 15.53 12.97
CA ARG A 113 -2.99 15.01 13.55
C ARG A 113 -1.78 15.27 12.66
N ILE A 114 -1.89 15.02 11.35
CA ILE A 114 -0.78 15.19 10.41
C ILE A 114 -0.42 16.68 10.24
N LYS A 115 -1.40 17.58 10.29
CA LYS A 115 -1.17 19.02 10.31
C LYS A 115 -0.42 19.46 11.57
N ASN A 116 -0.81 18.95 12.74
CA ASN A 116 -0.12 19.23 14.00
C ASN A 116 1.34 18.73 13.99
N ASP A 117 1.66 17.72 13.17
CA ASP A 117 3.02 17.23 12.93
C ASP A 117 3.79 18.08 11.88
N GLY A 118 3.21 19.21 11.40
CA GLY A 118 3.86 20.20 10.53
C GLY A 118 3.69 19.98 9.03
N ASN A 119 2.66 19.23 8.60
CA ASN A 119 2.36 19.03 7.18
C ASN A 119 1.05 19.70 6.75
N ASP A 120 1.14 20.99 6.40
CA ASP A 120 -0.02 21.81 6.03
C ASP A 120 -0.65 21.44 4.68
N PHE A 121 0.12 20.85 3.77
CA PHE A 121 -0.35 20.45 2.44
C PHE A 121 -1.11 19.12 2.41
N ILE A 122 -1.30 18.49 3.56
CA ILE A 122 -1.90 17.14 3.63
C ILE A 122 -3.37 17.13 3.15
N GLU A 123 -4.08 18.25 3.22
CA GLU A 123 -5.46 18.37 2.76
C GLU A 123 -5.60 18.47 1.24
N HIS A 124 -4.53 18.82 0.52
CA HIS A 124 -4.60 18.99 -0.92
C HIS A 124 -4.83 17.64 -1.62
N ILE A 125 -5.67 17.63 -2.67
CA ILE A 125 -6.03 16.42 -3.43
C ILE A 125 -4.82 15.63 -3.94
N ASP A 126 -3.73 16.30 -4.26
CA ASP A 126 -2.50 15.64 -4.69
C ASP A 126 -1.90 14.75 -3.59
N SER A 127 -2.04 15.14 -2.31
CA SER A 127 -1.60 14.32 -1.19
C SER A 127 -2.45 13.04 -1.06
N PHE A 128 -3.71 13.10 -1.44
CA PHE A 128 -4.61 11.94 -1.51
C PHE A 128 -4.24 11.02 -2.67
N LYS A 129 -4.05 11.58 -3.87
CA LYS A 129 -3.64 10.82 -5.08
C LYS A 129 -2.28 10.13 -4.89
N LYS A 130 -1.31 10.80 -4.23
CA LYS A 130 0.02 10.23 -3.94
C LYS A 130 -0.03 8.92 -3.13
N VAL A 131 -1.11 8.66 -2.37
CA VAL A 131 -1.26 7.42 -1.59
C VAL A 131 -1.29 6.19 -2.50
N PHE A 132 -1.88 6.32 -3.70
CA PHE A 132 -2.06 5.23 -4.67
C PHE A 132 -1.15 5.34 -5.89
N GLN A 133 -0.37 6.40 -5.99
CA GLN A 133 0.64 6.50 -7.04
C GLN A 133 1.66 5.37 -6.90
N GLN A 134 2.09 4.85 -8.03
CA GLN A 134 3.21 3.92 -8.07
C GLN A 134 4.44 4.67 -7.51
N LYS A 135 5.00 4.15 -6.44
CA LYS A 135 6.20 4.77 -5.84
C LYS A 135 7.36 4.55 -6.79
N GLU A 136 7.81 5.60 -7.42
CA GLU A 136 9.10 5.62 -8.10
C GLU A 136 10.19 5.88 -7.07
N GLY A 137 11.29 5.14 -7.17
CA GLY A 137 12.43 5.28 -6.29
C GLY A 137 12.76 4.05 -5.45
N THR A 138 13.67 4.22 -4.49
CA THR A 138 14.11 3.14 -3.60
C THR A 138 13.11 2.89 -2.49
N THR A 139 12.64 1.65 -2.37
CA THR A 139 11.81 1.20 -1.26
C THR A 139 12.68 0.67 -0.13
N ILE A 140 12.59 1.25 1.06
CA ILE A 140 13.24 0.74 2.26
C ILE A 140 12.19 0.02 3.09
N SER A 141 12.44 -1.24 3.41
CA SER A 141 11.50 -2.08 4.16
C SER A 141 12.24 -3.18 4.92
N THR A 142 11.55 -3.80 5.87
CA THR A 142 12.00 -5.08 6.44
C THR A 142 11.69 -6.22 5.47
N ILE A 143 12.38 -7.35 5.63
CA ILE A 143 12.16 -8.54 4.81
C ILE A 143 10.70 -9.03 4.91
N HIS A 144 10.11 -8.95 6.09
CA HIS A 144 8.72 -9.34 6.31
C HIS A 144 7.73 -8.35 5.68
N GLY A 145 8.11 -7.07 5.57
CA GLY A 145 7.27 -6.02 4.99
C GLY A 145 7.14 -6.08 3.46
N VAL A 146 8.02 -6.84 2.78
CA VAL A 146 8.02 -6.98 1.31
C VAL A 146 7.38 -8.28 0.82
N LYS A 147 6.60 -8.98 1.66
CA LYS A 147 5.95 -10.23 1.27
C LYS A 147 5.13 -10.07 0.00
N GLY A 148 5.45 -10.84 -1.03
CA GLY A 148 4.77 -10.82 -2.34
C GLY A 148 5.20 -9.69 -3.31
N ALA A 149 6.04 -8.74 -2.89
CA ALA A 149 6.61 -7.75 -3.79
C ALA A 149 7.88 -8.29 -4.49
N GLU A 150 8.12 -7.82 -5.72
CA GLU A 150 9.34 -8.10 -6.49
C GLU A 150 9.92 -6.78 -7.01
N PHE A 151 11.24 -6.72 -7.08
CA PHE A 151 11.99 -5.53 -7.48
C PHE A 151 13.05 -5.91 -8.52
N ASP A 152 13.41 -4.99 -9.40
CA ASP A 152 14.49 -5.23 -10.37
C ASP A 152 15.82 -5.44 -9.65
N THR A 153 16.08 -4.63 -8.63
CA THR A 153 17.29 -4.72 -7.80
C THR A 153 16.90 -4.80 -6.33
N VAL A 154 17.47 -5.75 -5.61
CA VAL A 154 17.35 -5.87 -4.15
C VAL A 154 18.71 -5.70 -3.51
N ILE A 155 18.80 -4.82 -2.53
CA ILE A 155 19.97 -4.61 -1.69
C ILE A 155 19.60 -5.02 -0.27
N ALA A 156 20.13 -6.13 0.21
CA ALA A 156 19.98 -6.61 1.56
C ALA A 156 21.24 -6.30 2.37
N PHE A 157 21.11 -5.56 3.44
CA PHE A 157 22.22 -5.18 4.31
C PHE A 157 21.99 -5.62 5.76
N GLY A 158 23.05 -5.58 6.58
CA GLY A 158 22.99 -6.08 7.96
C GLY A 158 23.05 -7.60 8.06
N LEU A 159 23.67 -8.26 7.06
CA LEU A 159 23.83 -9.71 7.06
C LEU A 159 25.03 -10.11 7.96
N LEU A 160 24.84 -9.92 9.27
CA LEU A 160 25.83 -10.08 10.30
C LEU A 160 25.45 -11.19 11.28
N GLU A 161 26.43 -11.86 11.85
CA GLU A 161 26.24 -12.84 12.93
C GLU A 161 25.48 -12.19 14.10
N GLY A 162 24.48 -12.91 14.63
CA GLY A 162 23.60 -12.43 15.68
C GLY A 162 22.39 -11.63 15.20
N TYR A 163 22.39 -11.17 13.92
CA TYR A 163 21.20 -10.63 13.23
C TYR A 163 20.64 -11.64 12.23
N VAL A 164 21.49 -12.29 11.46
CA VAL A 164 21.13 -13.34 10.50
C VAL A 164 22.14 -14.47 10.61
N PRO A 165 21.85 -15.53 11.37
CA PRO A 165 20.62 -15.75 12.18
C PRO A 165 20.54 -14.85 13.42
N HIS A 166 19.32 -14.66 13.91
CA HIS A 166 19.12 -13.93 15.17
C HIS A 166 19.65 -14.77 16.35
N PHE A 167 20.37 -14.16 17.29
CA PHE A 167 21.07 -14.83 18.39
C PHE A 167 20.15 -15.63 19.34
N MET A 168 18.85 -15.32 19.39
CA MET A 168 17.85 -16.04 20.20
C MET A 168 17.12 -17.15 19.44
N ASP A 169 17.42 -17.37 18.17
CA ASP A 169 16.72 -18.35 17.37
C ASP A 169 17.38 -19.74 17.51
N ALA A 170 16.69 -20.68 18.14
CA ALA A 170 17.18 -22.04 18.34
C ALA A 170 17.42 -22.80 17.01
N ASN A 171 16.70 -22.43 15.94
CA ASN A 171 16.84 -22.98 14.60
C ASN A 171 17.52 -21.96 13.65
N GLY A 172 18.40 -21.13 14.16
CA GLY A 172 18.91 -19.95 13.51
C GLY A 172 19.42 -20.15 12.08
N VAL A 173 20.17 -21.23 11.83
CA VAL A 173 20.73 -21.51 10.49
C VAL A 173 19.60 -21.75 9.48
N GLU A 174 18.58 -22.54 9.82
CA GLU A 174 17.47 -22.82 8.92
C GLU A 174 16.57 -21.57 8.72
N SER A 175 16.36 -20.80 9.78
CA SER A 175 15.65 -19.53 9.70
C SER A 175 16.39 -18.53 8.82
N ALA A 176 17.71 -18.43 8.95
CA ALA A 176 18.54 -17.57 8.11
C ALA A 176 18.50 -18.00 6.62
N LYS A 177 18.58 -19.31 6.34
CA LYS A 177 18.43 -19.81 4.97
C LYS A 177 17.07 -19.45 4.35
N ARG A 178 15.98 -19.63 5.11
CA ARG A 178 14.64 -19.23 4.65
C ARG A 178 14.55 -17.72 4.40
N LEU A 179 15.16 -16.93 5.28
CA LEU A 179 15.20 -15.47 5.14
C LEU A 179 15.97 -15.06 3.87
N LEU A 180 17.15 -15.65 3.63
CA LEU A 180 17.97 -15.42 2.43
C LEU A 180 17.24 -15.88 1.16
N TYR A 181 16.50 -16.98 1.22
CA TYR A 181 15.64 -17.41 0.12
C TYR A 181 14.54 -16.36 -0.18
N VAL A 182 13.89 -15.84 0.84
CA VAL A 182 12.89 -14.77 0.66
C VAL A 182 13.52 -13.54 0.03
N ILE A 183 14.70 -13.10 0.50
CA ILE A 183 15.44 -11.97 -0.08
C ILE A 183 15.74 -12.22 -1.56
N GLY A 184 16.34 -13.37 -1.88
CA GLY A 184 16.70 -13.74 -3.24
C GLY A 184 15.49 -13.80 -4.18
N SER A 185 14.37 -14.36 -3.69
CA SER A 185 13.13 -14.43 -4.47
C SER A 185 12.44 -13.08 -4.72
N ARG A 186 12.91 -11.99 -4.12
CA ARG A 186 12.41 -10.63 -4.37
C ARG A 186 13.14 -9.91 -5.50
N ALA A 187 14.33 -10.39 -5.89
CA ALA A 187 15.13 -9.78 -6.96
C ALA A 187 14.79 -10.40 -8.32
N ARG A 188 14.41 -9.56 -9.29
CA ARG A 188 14.17 -9.99 -10.67
C ARG A 188 15.43 -9.95 -11.54
N LYS A 189 16.38 -9.05 -11.24
CA LYS A 189 17.60 -8.84 -12.03
C LYS A 189 18.85 -8.88 -11.18
N ASN A 190 18.95 -8.02 -10.16
CA ASN A 190 20.15 -7.83 -9.37
C ASN A 190 19.89 -8.06 -7.89
N LEU A 191 20.78 -8.81 -7.25
CA LEU A 191 20.76 -9.07 -5.81
C LEU A 191 22.11 -8.70 -5.21
N HIS A 192 22.11 -7.74 -4.29
CA HIS A 192 23.29 -7.34 -3.53
C HIS A 192 23.10 -7.75 -2.07
N LEU A 193 24.02 -8.59 -1.58
CA LEU A 193 24.05 -9.05 -0.20
C LEU A 193 25.23 -8.37 0.51
N ILE A 194 24.94 -7.53 1.52
CA ILE A 194 25.92 -6.70 2.16
C ILE A 194 26.06 -7.07 3.64
N SER A 195 27.29 -7.42 4.02
CA SER A 195 27.75 -7.58 5.41
C SER A 195 28.68 -6.42 5.70
N GLU A 196 28.17 -5.38 6.37
CA GLU A 196 28.97 -4.21 6.69
C GLU A 196 30.02 -4.52 7.77
N THR A 197 31.25 -4.04 7.59
CA THR A 197 32.34 -4.17 8.55
C THR A 197 32.41 -2.96 9.49
N GLY A 198 33.00 -3.14 10.69
CA GLY A 198 33.21 -2.06 11.65
C GLY A 198 32.04 -1.74 12.56
N ARG A 199 30.89 -2.35 12.38
CA ARG A 199 29.75 -2.21 13.30
C ARG A 199 30.03 -2.92 14.62
N LYS A 200 29.69 -2.28 15.73
CA LYS A 200 29.92 -2.80 17.08
C LYS A 200 28.61 -3.02 17.82
N ASN A 201 28.59 -4.02 18.69
CA ASN A 201 27.49 -4.26 19.63
C ASN A 201 27.56 -3.32 20.85
N ARG A 202 26.61 -3.44 21.79
CA ARG A 202 26.60 -2.62 23.02
C ARG A 202 27.81 -2.85 23.95
N GLN A 203 28.50 -3.98 23.83
CA GLN A 203 29.70 -4.33 24.55
C GLN A 203 30.97 -3.89 23.80
N ASN A 204 30.85 -3.06 22.75
CA ASN A 204 31.97 -2.57 21.93
C ASN A 204 32.70 -3.68 21.13
N GLN A 205 32.08 -4.86 20.94
CA GLN A 205 32.61 -5.96 20.15
C GLN A 205 32.17 -5.81 18.69
N LEU A 206 33.05 -6.15 17.75
CA LEU A 206 32.74 -6.11 16.32
C LEU A 206 31.76 -7.22 15.94
N TYR A 207 30.82 -6.88 15.08
CA TYR A 207 30.03 -7.88 14.36
C TYR A 207 30.83 -8.43 13.19
N TYR A 208 30.65 -9.71 12.92
CA TYR A 208 31.25 -10.41 11.80
C TYR A 208 30.19 -10.72 10.73
N PRO A 209 30.59 -10.89 9.45
CA PRO A 209 29.70 -11.38 8.39
C PRO A 209 29.03 -12.69 8.79
N THR A 210 27.80 -12.88 8.39
CA THR A 210 27.07 -14.12 8.68
C THR A 210 27.71 -15.33 8.01
N ASN A 211 27.94 -16.39 8.77
CA ASN A 211 28.49 -17.66 8.26
C ASN A 211 27.56 -18.38 7.30
N VAL A 212 26.27 -18.07 7.29
CA VAL A 212 25.28 -18.68 6.38
C VAL A 212 25.58 -18.36 4.92
N LEU A 213 26.29 -17.24 4.66
CA LEU A 213 26.71 -16.85 3.31
C LEU A 213 28.07 -17.44 2.89
N SER A 214 28.82 -18.07 3.79
CA SER A 214 30.15 -18.60 3.46
C SER A 214 30.17 -19.67 2.37
N GLN A 215 29.04 -20.33 2.12
CA GLN A 215 28.87 -21.36 1.08
C GLN A 215 28.28 -20.81 -0.23
N VAL A 216 27.97 -19.52 -0.30
CA VAL A 216 27.42 -18.91 -1.51
C VAL A 216 28.58 -18.52 -2.42
N VAL A 217 28.61 -19.12 -3.60
CA VAL A 217 29.57 -18.74 -4.66
C VAL A 217 29.04 -17.47 -5.32
N HIS A 218 29.84 -16.41 -5.32
CA HIS A 218 29.50 -15.13 -5.95
C HIS A 218 30.26 -15.02 -7.27
N GLN A 219 29.59 -14.56 -8.30
CA GLN A 219 30.22 -13.98 -9.47
C GLN A 219 29.85 -12.51 -9.51
N TYR A 220 30.85 -11.66 -9.62
CA TYR A 220 30.64 -10.27 -9.99
C TYR A 220 30.90 -10.16 -11.48
N ASP A 221 29.99 -9.53 -12.20
CA ASP A 221 30.25 -9.14 -13.57
C ASP A 221 31.43 -8.15 -13.54
N GLU A 222 32.52 -8.47 -14.24
CA GLU A 222 33.61 -7.53 -14.47
C GLU A 222 33.04 -6.34 -15.27
N ILE A 223 33.14 -5.12 -14.71
CA ILE A 223 32.70 -3.88 -15.34
C ILE A 223 33.72 -3.44 -16.39
#